data_e319fb5a97db029b1ee53c85eb979fe7
#
_entry.id   e319fb5a97db029b1ee53c85eb979fe7
#
_cell.length_a   1.000
_cell.length_b   1.000
_cell.length_c   1.000
_cell.angle_alpha   90.00
_cell.angle_beta   90.00
_cell.angle_gamma   90.00
#
_symmetry.space_group_name_H-M   'P 1'
#
loop_
_entity.id
_entity.type
_entity.pdbx_description
1 polymer ?
#
loop_
_entity_poly.entity_id
_entity_poly.type
_entity_poly.pdbx_seq_one_letter_code
_entity_poly.pdbx_strand_id
1 'polypeptide(L)'
;GDECEIVTMRDLKYDASTKDVDDELKPHIMDIFKSDGIVFATPIWWGGHSSHIQSMFQRLDPIYSWGKDNKFQPFYNKVFGTLVSGGGDGFQHIHGNCYNFATNLGFTVPPSCNIESKAQGMDEIVKDEQTLEQVKNCAINMSTWARVLKEGNPTKDARHGTVDVSSVGGETDYAFSDDVQEEAAGVGIVTKQNATKDV
;
A
#
# COMPACT_ATOMS: atom_id res chain seq x y z
N GLY A 1 4.25 -16.73 -15.39
CA GLY A 1 4.14 -16.59 -13.94
C GLY A 1 4.13 -15.10 -13.61
N ASP A 2 3.73 -14.74 -12.41
CA ASP A 2 3.72 -13.35 -11.96
C ASP A 2 5.17 -12.87 -11.74
N GLU A 3 5.44 -11.61 -12.05
CA GLU A 3 6.73 -10.97 -11.72
C GLU A 3 6.64 -10.38 -10.32
N CYS A 4 7.72 -10.49 -9.55
CA CYS A 4 7.79 -9.97 -8.19
C CYS A 4 9.15 -9.28 -7.98
N GLU A 5 9.11 -8.06 -7.48
CA GLU A 5 10.27 -7.31 -7.02
C GLU A 5 10.29 -7.25 -5.50
N ILE A 6 11.45 -7.40 -4.89
CA ILE A 6 11.65 -7.28 -3.44
C ILE A 6 12.49 -6.03 -3.16
N VAL A 7 11.88 -5.10 -2.43
CA VAL A 7 12.55 -3.87 -1.99
C VAL A 7 12.86 -3.96 -0.50
N THR A 8 14.11 -3.86 -0.13
CA THR A 8 14.56 -3.86 1.26
C THR A 8 14.77 -2.43 1.74
N MET A 9 13.77 -1.84 2.35
CA MET A 9 13.81 -0.42 2.77
C MET A 9 14.98 -0.08 3.70
N ARG A 10 15.45 -1.03 4.50
CA ARG A 10 16.63 -0.84 5.38
C ARG A 10 17.89 -0.49 4.59
N ASP A 11 17.99 -0.91 3.33
CA ASP A 11 19.18 -0.73 2.51
C ASP A 11 19.12 0.55 1.67
N LEU A 12 18.00 1.29 1.74
CA LEU A 12 17.80 2.56 1.04
C LEU A 12 18.11 3.75 1.93
N LYS A 13 18.60 4.83 1.30
CA LYS A 13 18.73 6.15 1.93
C LYS A 13 17.53 7.00 1.56
N TYR A 14 16.67 7.26 2.54
CA TYR A 14 15.44 8.03 2.31
C TYR A 14 15.07 8.90 3.52
N ASP A 15 14.32 9.94 3.26
CA ASP A 15 13.69 10.78 4.28
C ASP A 15 12.32 10.19 4.65
N ALA A 16 12.06 10.05 5.94
CA ALA A 16 10.78 9.59 6.47
C ALA A 16 9.72 10.70 6.56
N SER A 17 9.90 11.83 5.86
CA SER A 17 8.91 12.90 5.85
C SER A 17 7.67 12.53 5.02
N THR A 18 6.57 13.26 5.23
CA THR A 18 5.36 13.14 4.41
C THR A 18 5.46 13.88 3.08
N LYS A 19 6.57 14.57 2.84
CA LYS A 19 6.79 15.31 1.59
C LYS A 19 7.28 14.38 0.50
N ASP A 20 6.95 14.72 -0.74
CA ASP A 20 7.60 14.11 -1.90
C ASP A 20 9.06 14.58 -1.94
N VAL A 21 9.96 13.65 -1.72
CA VAL A 21 11.39 13.87 -1.66
C VAL A 21 12.06 13.04 -2.74
N ASP A 22 12.93 13.64 -3.50
CA ASP A 22 13.75 12.95 -4.50
C ASP A 22 14.89 12.20 -3.78
N ASP A 23 14.63 10.95 -3.43
CA ASP A 23 15.52 10.04 -2.70
C ASP A 23 15.43 8.61 -3.25
N GLU A 24 16.18 7.68 -2.65
CA GLU A 24 16.22 6.29 -3.13
C GLU A 24 14.89 5.54 -2.97
N LEU A 25 13.95 6.02 -2.15
CA LEU A 25 12.64 5.40 -1.98
C LEU A 25 11.64 5.83 -3.07
N LYS A 26 11.78 7.03 -3.63
CA LYS A 26 10.83 7.59 -4.61
C LYS A 26 10.59 6.67 -5.82
N PRO A 27 11.61 6.10 -6.49
CA PRO A 27 11.38 5.18 -7.62
C PRO A 27 10.51 3.99 -7.25
N HIS A 28 10.70 3.41 -6.05
CA HIS A 28 9.91 2.28 -5.59
C HIS A 28 8.47 2.67 -5.25
N ILE A 29 8.23 3.90 -4.80
CA ILE A 29 6.85 4.43 -4.67
C ILE A 29 6.19 4.52 -6.05
N MET A 30 6.91 5.00 -7.06
CA MET A 30 6.41 5.05 -8.43
C MET A 30 6.09 3.67 -8.99
N ASP A 31 6.88 2.64 -8.64
CA ASP A 31 6.63 1.28 -9.07
C ASP A 31 5.37 0.66 -8.44
N ILE A 32 4.93 1.14 -7.26
CA ILE A 32 3.65 0.75 -6.67
C ILE A 32 2.48 1.15 -7.59
N PHE A 33 2.55 2.31 -8.25
CA PHE A 33 1.52 2.72 -9.22
C PHE A 33 1.45 1.79 -10.42
N LYS A 34 2.55 1.17 -10.81
CA LYS A 34 2.64 0.26 -11.98
C LYS A 34 2.33 -1.19 -11.63
N SER A 35 2.48 -1.57 -10.36
CA SER A 35 2.23 -2.93 -9.89
C SER A 35 0.73 -3.26 -9.80
N ASP A 36 0.38 -4.54 -9.88
CA ASP A 36 -0.98 -5.02 -9.65
C ASP A 36 -1.25 -5.28 -8.14
N GLY A 37 -0.23 -5.24 -7.30
CA GLY A 37 -0.36 -5.40 -5.85
C GLY A 37 0.95 -5.22 -5.10
N ILE A 38 0.85 -5.13 -3.76
CA ILE A 38 1.99 -4.96 -2.86
C ILE A 38 1.82 -5.80 -1.60
N VAL A 39 2.92 -6.32 -1.07
CA VAL A 39 2.99 -6.97 0.24
C VAL A 39 3.93 -6.19 1.15
N PHE A 40 3.43 -5.78 2.31
CA PHE A 40 4.29 -5.22 3.36
C PHE A 40 4.79 -6.33 4.28
N ALA A 41 6.11 -6.51 4.33
CA ALA A 41 6.78 -7.44 5.21
C ALA A 41 7.48 -6.70 6.36
N THR A 42 7.21 -7.09 7.60
CA THR A 42 7.75 -6.41 8.79
C THR A 42 7.96 -7.35 9.96
N PRO A 43 9.04 -7.15 10.73
CA PRO A 43 9.14 -7.77 12.06
C PRO A 43 8.23 -7.06 13.06
N ILE A 44 7.93 -7.74 14.16
CA ILE A 44 7.26 -7.14 15.33
C ILE A 44 8.31 -6.41 16.19
N TRP A 45 8.04 -5.15 16.46
CA TRP A 45 8.77 -4.35 17.44
C TRP A 45 7.81 -3.82 18.51
N TRP A 46 7.91 -4.37 19.74
CA TRP A 46 7.07 -3.93 20.87
C TRP A 46 5.57 -3.89 20.51
N GLY A 47 5.07 -4.95 19.90
CA GLY A 47 3.67 -5.04 19.47
C GLY A 47 3.30 -4.21 18.22
N GLY A 48 4.24 -3.48 17.63
CA GLY A 48 4.06 -2.64 16.44
C GLY A 48 4.92 -3.09 15.26
N HIS A 49 4.65 -2.52 14.11
CA HIS A 49 5.48 -2.69 12.90
C HIS A 49 6.79 -1.90 12.99
N SER A 50 7.72 -2.15 12.08
CA SER A 50 8.98 -1.42 12.00
C SER A 50 8.79 0.05 11.63
N SER A 51 9.78 0.89 11.96
CA SER A 51 9.83 2.29 11.54
C SER A 51 9.81 2.46 10.03
N HIS A 52 10.32 1.50 9.27
CA HIS A 52 10.28 1.51 7.80
C HIS A 52 8.86 1.45 7.26
N ILE A 53 7.99 0.62 7.85
CA ILE A 53 6.56 0.59 7.48
C ILE A 53 5.88 1.91 7.85
N GLN A 54 6.21 2.48 9.03
CA GLN A 54 5.69 3.80 9.39
C GLN A 54 6.14 4.87 8.39
N SER A 55 7.37 4.83 7.93
CA SER A 55 7.87 5.74 6.89
C SER A 55 7.12 5.58 5.58
N MET A 56 6.80 4.34 5.17
CA MET A 56 5.96 4.10 3.99
C MET A 56 4.56 4.71 4.15
N PHE A 57 3.94 4.58 5.32
CA PHE A 57 2.65 5.23 5.57
C PHE A 57 2.76 6.75 5.41
N GLN A 58 3.79 7.37 5.97
CA GLN A 58 4.01 8.80 5.86
C GLN A 58 4.30 9.25 4.43
N ARG A 59 5.11 8.49 3.69
CA ARG A 59 5.47 8.79 2.30
C ARG A 59 4.30 8.60 1.32
N LEU A 60 3.33 7.75 1.65
CA LEU A 60 2.13 7.53 0.84
C LEU A 60 0.92 8.37 1.29
N ASP A 61 1.02 9.06 2.44
CA ASP A 61 -0.07 9.91 2.95
C ASP A 61 -0.50 11.02 1.97
N PRO A 62 0.40 11.72 1.28
CA PRO A 62 0.00 12.69 0.27
C PRO A 62 -0.87 12.11 -0.85
N ILE A 63 -0.68 10.81 -1.19
CA ILE A 63 -1.51 10.11 -2.19
C ILE A 63 -2.96 10.01 -1.69
N TYR A 64 -3.15 9.72 -0.41
CA TYR A 64 -4.47 9.70 0.20
C TYR A 64 -5.16 11.07 0.08
N SER A 65 -4.46 12.15 0.42
CA SER A 65 -4.97 13.51 0.34
C SER A 65 -5.31 13.89 -1.11
N TRP A 66 -4.42 13.60 -2.05
CA TRP A 66 -4.67 13.82 -3.47
C TRP A 66 -5.89 13.03 -3.97
N GLY A 67 -6.00 11.77 -3.62
CA GLY A 67 -7.12 10.90 -4.01
C GLY A 67 -8.45 11.41 -3.47
N LYS A 68 -8.47 11.93 -2.25
CA LYS A 68 -9.65 12.55 -1.65
C LYS A 68 -10.10 13.80 -2.41
N ASP A 69 -9.16 14.69 -2.74
CA ASP A 69 -9.45 15.92 -3.44
C ASP A 69 -9.95 15.69 -4.87
N ASN A 70 -9.40 14.64 -5.52
CA ASN A 70 -9.79 14.24 -6.87
C ASN A 70 -10.95 13.22 -6.90
N LYS A 71 -11.51 12.82 -5.76
CA LYS A 71 -12.57 11.81 -5.63
C LYS A 71 -12.21 10.47 -6.27
N PHE A 72 -10.93 10.13 -6.27
CA PHE A 72 -10.37 8.92 -6.85
C PHE A 72 -9.19 8.42 -6.03
N GLN A 73 -9.07 7.10 -5.86
CA GLN A 73 -7.93 6.49 -5.20
C GLN A 73 -7.05 5.77 -6.23
N PRO A 74 -5.75 6.16 -6.34
CA PRO A 74 -4.85 5.63 -7.37
C PRO A 74 -4.59 4.13 -7.26
N PHE A 75 -4.84 3.55 -6.08
CA PHE A 75 -4.60 2.12 -5.85
C PHE A 75 -5.88 1.26 -5.93
N TYR A 76 -6.98 1.82 -6.41
CA TYR A 76 -8.12 1.00 -6.80
C TYR A 76 -7.69 -0.03 -7.84
N ASN A 77 -8.31 -1.20 -7.80
CA ASN A 77 -7.98 -2.37 -8.64
C ASN A 77 -6.61 -3.01 -8.33
N LYS A 78 -5.96 -2.63 -7.25
CA LYS A 78 -4.73 -3.27 -6.77
C LYS A 78 -4.99 -4.06 -5.50
N VAL A 79 -4.18 -5.07 -5.27
CA VAL A 79 -4.29 -5.94 -4.09
C VAL A 79 -3.21 -5.64 -3.06
N PHE A 80 -3.54 -5.88 -1.79
CA PHE A 80 -2.63 -5.65 -0.68
C PHE A 80 -2.56 -6.87 0.22
N GLY A 81 -1.35 -7.19 0.69
CA GLY A 81 -1.11 -8.23 1.67
C GLY A 81 -0.08 -7.81 2.71
N THR A 82 0.03 -8.57 3.78
CA THR A 82 1.02 -8.36 4.84
C THR A 82 1.68 -9.65 5.28
N LEU A 83 2.98 -9.58 5.55
CA LEU A 83 3.74 -10.61 6.22
C LEU A 83 4.35 -10.03 7.50
N VAL A 84 3.99 -10.60 8.63
CA VAL A 84 4.48 -10.17 9.93
C VAL A 84 5.22 -11.32 10.60
N SER A 85 6.45 -11.07 11.07
CA SER A 85 7.25 -12.08 11.74
C SER A 85 7.66 -11.64 13.16
N GLY A 86 7.60 -12.56 14.12
CA GLY A 86 8.03 -12.26 15.49
C GLY A 86 7.48 -13.20 16.56
N GLY A 87 7.67 -12.85 17.82
CA GLY A 87 7.39 -13.70 18.97
C GLY A 87 5.91 -13.93 19.33
N GLY A 88 4.96 -13.45 18.53
CA GLY A 88 3.53 -13.75 18.72
C GLY A 88 2.71 -12.64 19.39
N ASP A 89 3.33 -11.53 19.75
CA ASP A 89 2.63 -10.34 20.27
C ASP A 89 2.54 -9.26 19.18
N GLY A 90 1.32 -8.75 18.93
CA GLY A 90 1.11 -7.62 18.01
C GLY A 90 0.71 -7.98 16.57
N PHE A 91 0.60 -9.25 16.18
CA PHE A 91 0.16 -9.61 14.82
C PHE A 91 -1.13 -8.91 14.40
N GLN A 92 -2.20 -9.04 15.19
CA GLN A 92 -3.50 -8.47 14.86
C GLN A 92 -3.45 -6.94 14.78
N HIS A 93 -2.68 -6.30 15.66
CA HIS A 93 -2.51 -4.85 15.66
C HIS A 93 -1.80 -4.38 14.39
N ILE A 94 -0.72 -5.04 13.99
CA ILE A 94 0.06 -4.68 12.80
C ILE A 94 -0.77 -4.90 11.54
N HIS A 95 -1.43 -6.06 11.39
CA HIS A 95 -2.30 -6.33 10.25
C HIS A 95 -3.44 -5.31 10.19
N GLY A 96 -4.08 -5.00 11.33
CA GLY A 96 -5.15 -4.01 11.39
C GLY A 96 -4.71 -2.63 10.93
N ASN A 97 -3.55 -2.15 11.38
CA ASN A 97 -2.98 -0.88 10.95
C ASN A 97 -2.67 -0.86 9.45
N CYS A 98 -2.00 -1.90 8.95
CA CYS A 98 -1.67 -2.00 7.53
C CYS A 98 -2.92 -2.05 6.66
N TYR A 99 -3.95 -2.78 7.07
CA TYR A 99 -5.20 -2.90 6.31
C TYR A 99 -6.03 -1.62 6.35
N ASN A 100 -6.10 -0.95 7.50
CA ASN A 100 -6.74 0.35 7.57
C ASN A 100 -6.06 1.35 6.63
N PHE A 101 -4.74 1.40 6.62
CA PHE A 101 -3.97 2.21 5.70
C PHE A 101 -4.25 1.84 4.23
N ALA A 102 -4.11 0.55 3.87
CA ALA A 102 -4.27 0.08 2.51
C ALA A 102 -5.68 0.35 1.94
N THR A 103 -6.72 0.10 2.73
CA THR A 103 -8.11 0.31 2.28
C THR A 103 -8.45 1.79 2.11
N ASN A 104 -7.87 2.67 2.94
CA ASN A 104 -8.01 4.13 2.74
C ASN A 104 -7.32 4.63 1.47
N LEU A 105 -6.26 3.97 1.02
CA LEU A 105 -5.60 4.26 -0.25
C LEU A 105 -6.27 3.59 -1.47
N GLY A 106 -7.28 2.76 -1.25
CA GLY A 106 -8.05 2.12 -2.31
C GLY A 106 -7.67 0.68 -2.61
N PHE A 107 -6.68 0.10 -1.93
CA PHE A 107 -6.34 -1.30 -2.13
C PHE A 107 -7.44 -2.25 -1.68
N THR A 108 -7.56 -3.37 -2.37
CA THR A 108 -8.35 -4.51 -1.93
C THR A 108 -7.47 -5.51 -1.19
N VAL A 109 -7.91 -5.97 -0.03
CA VAL A 109 -7.22 -7.03 0.73
C VAL A 109 -7.90 -8.37 0.45
N PRO A 110 -7.28 -9.27 -0.33
CA PRO A 110 -7.85 -10.59 -0.58
C PRO A 110 -7.88 -11.48 0.66
N PRO A 111 -8.70 -12.53 0.69
CA PRO A 111 -8.68 -13.51 1.77
C PRO A 111 -7.30 -14.12 1.98
N SER A 112 -6.93 -14.41 3.25
CA SER A 112 -5.67 -15.06 3.63
C SER A 112 -4.40 -14.33 3.16
N CYS A 113 -4.46 -13.02 3.07
CA CYS A 113 -3.30 -12.17 2.75
C CYS A 113 -2.66 -11.53 3.99
N ASN A 114 -2.93 -12.10 5.18
CA ASN A 114 -2.31 -11.79 6.46
C ASN A 114 -1.42 -12.96 6.90
N ILE A 115 -0.15 -12.91 6.54
CA ILE A 115 0.79 -13.97 6.86
C ILE A 115 1.42 -13.70 8.22
N GLU A 116 1.36 -14.67 9.11
CA GLU A 116 1.96 -14.63 10.44
C GLU A 116 3.06 -15.68 10.55
N SER A 117 4.28 -15.27 10.91
CA SER A 117 5.38 -16.19 11.18
C SER A 117 5.93 -15.98 12.59
N LYS A 118 5.96 -17.05 13.36
CA LYS A 118 6.62 -17.07 14.69
C LYS A 118 8.09 -17.46 14.60
N ALA A 119 8.54 -17.89 13.44
CA ALA A 119 9.94 -18.20 13.20
C ALA A 119 10.81 -16.94 13.29
N GLN A 120 11.97 -17.09 13.89
CA GLN A 120 12.90 -15.97 14.13
C GLN A 120 14.12 -16.11 13.23
N GLY A 121 14.16 -15.29 12.22
CA GLY A 121 15.25 -15.29 11.25
C GLY A 121 14.93 -16.08 9.98
N MET A 122 15.65 -15.74 8.93
CA MET A 122 15.40 -16.28 7.59
C MET A 122 15.53 -17.81 7.53
N ASP A 123 16.54 -18.36 8.22
CA ASP A 123 16.81 -19.81 8.20
C ASP A 123 15.70 -20.65 8.85
N GLU A 124 14.92 -20.05 9.76
CA GLU A 124 13.77 -20.70 10.38
C GLU A 124 12.52 -20.50 9.54
N ILE A 125 12.29 -19.30 9.03
CA ILE A 125 11.12 -18.97 8.20
C ILE A 125 11.03 -19.87 6.97
N VAL A 126 12.16 -20.13 6.29
CA VAL A 126 12.18 -20.99 5.09
C VAL A 126 11.98 -22.47 5.38
N LYS A 127 11.96 -22.86 6.65
CA LYS A 127 11.69 -24.24 7.09
C LYS A 127 10.34 -24.40 7.80
N ASP A 128 9.68 -23.29 8.09
CA ASP A 128 8.38 -23.30 8.76
C ASP A 128 7.28 -23.59 7.75
N GLU A 129 6.85 -24.84 7.70
CA GLU A 129 5.83 -25.32 6.76
C GLU A 129 4.52 -24.52 6.87
N GLN A 130 4.14 -24.09 8.08
CA GLN A 130 2.93 -23.31 8.28
C GLN A 130 3.05 -21.92 7.63
N THR A 131 4.17 -21.25 7.81
CA THR A 131 4.43 -19.96 7.16
C THR A 131 4.48 -20.11 5.65
N LEU A 132 5.17 -21.15 5.14
CA LEU A 132 5.26 -21.39 3.69
C LEU A 132 3.89 -21.65 3.06
N GLU A 133 3.00 -22.39 3.73
CA GLU A 133 1.63 -22.61 3.25
C GLU A 133 0.82 -21.31 3.24
N GLN A 134 0.94 -20.46 4.26
CA GLN A 134 0.31 -19.13 4.28
C GLN A 134 0.83 -18.27 3.13
N VAL A 135 2.13 -18.23 2.88
CA VAL A 135 2.74 -17.48 1.76
C VAL A 135 2.19 -17.94 0.43
N LYS A 136 2.10 -19.26 0.21
CA LYS A 136 1.55 -19.84 -1.00
C LYS A 136 0.09 -19.45 -1.20
N ASN A 137 -0.73 -19.55 -0.17
CA ASN A 137 -2.14 -19.19 -0.24
C ASN A 137 -2.32 -17.68 -0.51
N CYS A 138 -1.52 -16.84 0.14
CA CYS A 138 -1.50 -15.41 -0.12
C CYS A 138 -1.14 -15.11 -1.59
N ALA A 139 -0.09 -15.71 -2.12
CA ALA A 139 0.34 -15.50 -3.50
C ALA A 139 -0.76 -15.89 -4.51
N ILE A 140 -1.41 -17.05 -4.32
CA ILE A 140 -2.51 -17.51 -5.16
C ILE A 140 -3.69 -16.53 -5.09
N ASN A 141 -4.07 -16.09 -3.88
CA ASN A 141 -5.19 -15.20 -3.70
C ASN A 141 -4.90 -13.81 -4.26
N MET A 142 -3.72 -13.25 -4.03
CA MET A 142 -3.33 -11.96 -4.60
C MET A 142 -3.35 -12.00 -6.12
N SER A 143 -2.72 -13.00 -6.75
CA SER A 143 -2.72 -13.14 -8.21
C SER A 143 -4.13 -13.31 -8.78
N THR A 144 -4.98 -14.10 -8.12
CA THR A 144 -6.37 -14.32 -8.56
C THR A 144 -7.18 -13.02 -8.48
N TRP A 145 -7.13 -12.34 -7.33
CA TRP A 145 -7.90 -11.11 -7.12
C TRP A 145 -7.37 -9.94 -7.96
N ALA A 146 -6.06 -9.83 -8.17
CA ALA A 146 -5.50 -8.83 -9.07
C ALA A 146 -6.05 -8.97 -10.49
N ARG A 147 -6.13 -10.20 -11.02
CA ARG A 147 -6.77 -10.46 -12.33
C ARG A 147 -8.25 -10.10 -12.35
N VAL A 148 -9.01 -10.53 -11.33
CA VAL A 148 -10.45 -10.22 -11.24
C VAL A 148 -10.68 -8.71 -11.19
N LEU A 149 -9.89 -7.97 -10.42
CA LEU A 149 -10.02 -6.52 -10.34
C LEU A 149 -9.63 -5.83 -11.66
N LYS A 150 -8.60 -6.32 -12.33
CA LYS A 150 -8.15 -5.78 -13.61
C LYS A 150 -9.18 -6.01 -14.72
N GLU A 151 -9.74 -7.20 -14.80
CA GLU A 151 -10.75 -7.57 -15.80
C GLU A 151 -12.11 -6.93 -15.51
N GLY A 152 -12.53 -6.93 -14.24
CA GLY A 152 -13.82 -6.39 -13.81
C GLY A 152 -13.87 -4.87 -13.73
N ASN A 153 -12.72 -4.22 -13.58
CA ASN A 153 -12.58 -2.77 -13.41
C ASN A 153 -13.65 -2.15 -12.48
N PRO A 154 -13.76 -2.60 -11.21
CA PRO A 154 -14.81 -2.14 -10.30
C PRO A 154 -14.67 -0.65 -9.93
N THR A 155 -13.54 -0.01 -10.23
CA THR A 155 -13.35 1.43 -9.98
C THR A 155 -14.32 2.32 -10.74
N LYS A 156 -14.86 1.84 -11.86
CA LYS A 156 -15.85 2.59 -12.62
C LYS A 156 -17.05 2.99 -11.76
N ASP A 157 -17.44 2.12 -10.83
CA ASP A 157 -18.60 2.31 -9.96
C ASP A 157 -18.22 2.46 -8.48
N ALA A 158 -16.93 2.30 -8.14
CA ALA A 158 -16.45 2.44 -6.77
C ALA A 158 -16.53 3.90 -6.34
N ARG A 159 -16.99 4.11 -5.12
CA ARG A 159 -17.04 5.43 -4.51
C ARG A 159 -16.04 5.51 -3.38
N HIS A 160 -15.24 6.56 -3.39
CA HIS A 160 -14.48 6.92 -2.22
C HIS A 160 -15.48 7.32 -1.13
N GLY A 161 -15.46 6.63 0.01
CA GLY A 161 -16.26 7.03 1.16
C GLY A 161 -15.82 8.42 1.60
N THR A 162 -16.62 9.42 1.27
CA THR A 162 -16.40 10.78 1.74
C THR A 162 -16.75 10.83 3.21
N VAL A 163 -15.75 10.58 4.07
CA VAL A 163 -15.81 11.20 5.38
C VAL A 163 -15.57 12.67 5.11
N ASP A 164 -16.57 13.51 5.38
CA ASP A 164 -16.41 14.95 5.34
C ASP A 164 -15.41 15.34 6.44
N VAL A 165 -14.14 15.44 6.05
CA VAL A 165 -13.05 15.89 6.92
C VAL A 165 -12.81 17.39 6.79
N SER A 166 -13.75 18.16 6.20
CA SER A 166 -13.70 19.60 6.20
C SER A 166 -13.70 20.20 7.62
N SER A 167 -14.02 19.37 8.62
CA SER A 167 -13.95 19.73 10.04
C SER A 167 -12.57 19.45 10.70
N VAL A 168 -11.67 18.76 10.04
CA VAL A 168 -10.30 18.58 10.53
C VAL A 168 -9.42 19.61 9.85
N GLY A 169 -9.43 20.82 10.41
CA GLY A 169 -8.65 21.94 9.88
C GLY A 169 -7.16 21.64 9.82
N GLY A 170 -6.61 21.79 8.66
CA GLY A 170 -5.20 21.79 8.37
C GLY A 170 -5.05 21.93 6.87
N GLU A 171 -4.66 23.11 6.41
CA GLU A 171 -4.09 23.26 5.08
C GLU A 171 -2.89 22.33 5.00
N THR A 172 -3.04 21.24 4.29
CA THR A 172 -1.92 20.34 4.01
C THR A 172 -1.19 20.89 2.80
N ASP A 173 -0.10 21.62 3.03
CA ASP A 173 0.89 22.04 2.00
C ASP A 173 1.66 20.81 1.41
N TYR A 174 0.98 19.70 1.24
CA TYR A 174 1.54 18.47 0.70
C TYR A 174 1.15 18.36 -0.77
N ALA A 175 1.80 19.15 -1.61
CA ALA A 175 1.71 18.93 -3.05
C ALA A 175 2.65 17.79 -3.44
N PHE A 176 2.14 16.77 -4.12
CA PHE A 176 2.96 15.88 -4.90
C PHE A 176 3.64 16.65 -6.03
N SER A 177 4.85 16.23 -6.38
CA SER A 177 5.45 16.67 -7.64
C SER A 177 4.57 16.30 -8.82
N ASP A 178 4.66 17.07 -9.89
CA ASP A 178 3.81 16.89 -11.09
C ASP A 178 3.96 15.47 -11.68
N ASP A 179 5.14 14.85 -11.60
CA ASP A 179 5.40 13.49 -12.07
C ASP A 179 4.62 12.43 -11.30
N VAL A 180 4.51 12.55 -9.97
CA VAL A 180 3.67 11.64 -9.15
C VAL A 180 2.20 11.84 -9.45
N GLN A 181 1.76 13.07 -9.64
CA GLN A 181 0.38 13.38 -10.00
C GLN A 181 0.03 12.83 -11.40
N GLU A 182 0.96 12.94 -12.36
CA GLU A 182 0.77 12.39 -13.71
C GLU A 182 0.68 10.86 -13.70
N GLU A 183 1.52 10.19 -12.94
CA GLU A 183 1.48 8.72 -12.81
C GLU A 183 0.19 8.28 -12.10
N ALA A 184 -0.21 8.94 -11.02
CA ALA A 184 -1.47 8.66 -10.34
C ALA A 184 -2.68 8.87 -11.24
N ALA A 185 -2.67 9.90 -12.10
CA ALA A 185 -3.71 10.13 -13.10
C ALA A 185 -3.66 9.13 -14.26
N GLY A 186 -2.47 8.61 -14.61
CA GLY A 186 -2.29 7.60 -15.67
C GLY A 186 -2.80 6.22 -15.30
N VAL A 187 -2.78 5.87 -14.02
CA VAL A 187 -3.31 4.60 -13.51
C VAL A 187 -4.84 4.61 -13.41
N GLY A 188 -5.43 5.76 -13.24
CA GLY A 188 -6.88 5.93 -13.11
C GLY A 188 -7.45 6.76 -14.25
N ILE A 189 -8.68 6.53 -14.60
CA ILE A 189 -9.48 7.15 -15.67
C ILE A 189 -9.75 8.65 -15.40
N VAL A 190 -8.85 9.36 -14.75
CA VAL A 190 -8.92 10.81 -14.58
C VAL A 190 -8.07 11.46 -15.66
N THR A 191 -8.68 11.79 -16.78
CA THR A 191 -8.04 12.67 -17.75
C THR A 191 -7.89 14.07 -17.14
N LYS A 192 -6.78 14.76 -17.40
CA LYS A 192 -6.53 16.18 -17.03
C LYS A 192 -7.71 17.14 -17.29
N GLN A 193 -8.70 16.72 -18.07
CA GLN A 193 -9.90 17.49 -18.39
C GLN A 193 -10.91 17.58 -17.24
N ASN A 194 -10.85 16.72 -16.24
CA ASN A 194 -11.79 16.76 -15.13
C ASN A 194 -11.28 17.54 -13.90
N ALA A 195 -9.97 17.83 -13.84
CA ALA A 195 -9.37 18.59 -12.74
C ALA A 195 -9.55 20.11 -12.85
N THR A 196 -10.05 20.61 -13.98
CA THR A 196 -10.16 22.07 -14.24
C THR A 196 -11.58 22.58 -14.43
N LYS A 197 -12.60 21.84 -14.04
CA LYS A 197 -13.99 22.26 -14.27
C LYS A 197 -14.86 22.26 -13.03
N ASP A 198 -14.39 22.70 -11.90
CA ASP A 198 -15.25 23.17 -10.82
C ASP A 198 -14.44 24.14 -9.95
N VAL A 199 -14.27 25.34 -10.42
CA VAL A 199 -14.02 26.56 -9.63
C VAL A 199 -15.22 27.48 -9.83
#